data_09ee27d8dc2cb42917f088f9f3c65e3d
#
_entry.id   09ee27d8dc2cb42917f088f9f3c65e3d
#
_cell.length_a   1.000
_cell.length_b   1.000
_cell.length_c   1.000
_cell.angle_alpha   90.00
_cell.angle_beta   90.00
_cell.angle_gamma   90.00
#
_symmetry.space_group_name_H-M   'P 1'
#
loop_
_entity.id
_entity.type
_entity.pdbx_description
1 polymer ?
#
loop_
_entity_poly.entity_id
_entity_poly.type
_entity_poly.pdbx_seq_one_letter_code
_entity_poly.pdbx_strand_id
1 'polypeptide(L)'
;MAIRGPTVSAVEEALTSGVYIVAAAGNRGENSSDVSIPGAMEGVISVAASTRSGNTWIDASRGAIEFEGETRSNPNLKPEIAAPGQDIISTNNPGLGVPYASSSGSSVSTVFVTAALALILEAHGEELEIVSQEQGVDVAREVLKSGLMDSAKSDLEGHDDRLGYGLLNAFGWERSVAESLT
;
A
#
# COMPACT_ATOMS: atom_id res chain seq x y z
N MET A 1 20.16 21.26 -0.64
CA MET A 1 20.05 19.80 -0.68
C MET A 1 19.70 19.33 0.71
N ALA A 2 18.42 18.98 0.97
CA ALA A 2 18.02 18.47 2.28
C ALA A 2 18.75 17.13 2.51
N ILE A 3 19.34 16.95 3.70
CA ILE A 3 19.95 15.67 4.08
C ILE A 3 18.80 14.69 4.28
N ARG A 4 18.61 13.79 3.32
CA ARG A 4 17.60 12.71 3.44
C ARG A 4 17.99 11.84 4.63
N GLY A 5 17.00 11.55 5.49
CA GLY A 5 17.24 10.70 6.65
C GLY A 5 17.60 9.26 6.27
N PRO A 6 18.29 8.51 7.14
CA PRO A 6 18.77 7.15 6.83
C PRO A 6 17.65 6.20 6.41
N THR A 7 16.44 6.38 6.92
CA THR A 7 15.26 5.58 6.51
C THR A 7 14.90 5.80 5.04
N VAL A 8 14.89 7.06 4.58
CA VAL A 8 14.58 7.40 3.18
C VAL A 8 15.60 6.78 2.24
N SER A 9 16.90 6.95 2.55
CA SER A 9 17.99 6.38 1.71
C SER A 9 17.93 4.85 1.64
N ALA A 10 17.65 4.17 2.75
CA ALA A 10 17.54 2.71 2.77
C ALA A 10 16.32 2.21 1.96
N VAL A 11 15.21 2.93 2.00
CA VAL A 11 14.01 2.61 1.21
C VAL A 11 14.29 2.81 -0.28
N GLU A 12 14.94 3.91 -0.67
CA GLU A 12 15.34 4.18 -2.06
C GLU A 12 16.28 3.10 -2.60
N GLU A 13 17.27 2.68 -1.81
CA GLU A 13 18.17 1.58 -2.19
C GLU A 13 17.41 0.27 -2.40
N ALA A 14 16.49 -0.08 -1.51
CA ALA A 14 15.67 -1.27 -1.65
C ALA A 14 14.78 -1.21 -2.90
N LEU A 15 14.12 -0.07 -3.15
CA LEU A 15 13.30 0.14 -4.34
C LEU A 15 14.13 0.01 -5.64
N THR A 16 15.32 0.60 -5.67
CA THR A 16 16.24 0.53 -6.82
C THR A 16 16.74 -0.90 -7.05
N SER A 17 16.81 -1.71 -5.98
CA SER A 17 17.18 -3.13 -6.05
C SER A 17 16.02 -4.05 -6.44
N GLY A 18 14.85 -3.51 -6.84
CA GLY A 18 13.69 -4.29 -7.26
C GLY A 18 12.83 -4.84 -6.10
N VAL A 19 13.05 -4.38 -4.86
CA VAL A 19 12.23 -4.79 -3.72
C VAL A 19 10.88 -4.06 -3.75
N TYR A 20 9.79 -4.80 -3.62
CA TYR A 20 8.45 -4.24 -3.45
C TYR A 20 8.20 -3.93 -1.98
N ILE A 21 7.83 -2.70 -1.68
CA ILE A 21 7.64 -2.22 -0.30
C ILE A 21 6.17 -1.84 -0.09
N VAL A 22 5.56 -2.45 0.93
CA VAL A 22 4.20 -2.13 1.40
C VAL A 22 4.32 -1.52 2.79
N ALA A 23 3.72 -0.35 3.01
CA ALA A 23 3.83 0.38 4.26
C ALA A 23 2.49 0.95 4.75
N ALA A 24 2.36 1.04 6.06
CA ALA A 24 1.21 1.65 6.70
C ALA A 24 1.13 3.15 6.42
N ALA A 25 -0.03 3.66 6.05
CA ALA A 25 -0.27 5.09 5.84
C ALA A 25 -0.17 5.90 7.14
N GLY A 26 -0.47 5.28 8.27
CA GLY A 26 -0.42 5.91 9.59
C GLY A 26 -1.81 6.04 10.24
N ASN A 27 -1.78 6.40 11.54
CA ASN A 27 -2.95 6.40 12.42
C ASN A 27 -3.09 7.76 13.13
N ARG A 28 -2.95 8.88 12.37
CA ARG A 28 -2.99 10.25 12.91
C ARG A 28 -4.30 10.98 12.62
N GLY A 29 -5.30 10.27 12.07
CA GLY A 29 -6.60 10.83 11.74
C GLY A 29 -6.57 11.84 10.59
N GLU A 30 -7.70 12.51 10.38
CA GLU A 30 -7.89 13.46 9.27
C GLU A 30 -7.03 14.73 9.37
N ASN A 31 -6.48 15.04 10.54
CA ASN A 31 -5.61 16.20 10.73
C ASN A 31 -4.13 15.93 10.37
N SER A 32 -3.81 14.73 9.87
CA SER A 32 -2.46 14.46 9.37
C SER A 32 -2.18 15.28 8.10
N SER A 33 -0.96 15.79 8.00
CA SER A 33 -0.52 16.57 6.82
C SER A 33 -0.16 15.68 5.63
N ASP A 34 0.19 14.43 5.87
CA ASP A 34 0.47 13.38 4.88
C ASP A 34 0.48 12.02 5.58
N VAL A 35 0.55 10.94 4.78
CA VAL A 35 0.81 9.58 5.28
C VAL A 35 2.23 9.50 5.88
N SER A 36 2.46 8.48 6.69
CA SER A 36 3.76 8.29 7.36
C SER A 36 4.83 7.79 6.38
N ILE A 37 6.11 8.18 6.58
CA ILE A 37 7.26 7.55 5.92
C ILE A 37 7.39 6.12 6.48
N PRO A 38 7.66 5.08 5.62
CA PRO A 38 7.99 5.19 4.19
C PRO A 38 6.78 5.25 3.24
N GLY A 39 5.54 5.13 3.70
CA GLY A 39 4.34 5.14 2.86
C GLY A 39 4.21 6.39 1.99
N ALA A 40 4.74 7.54 2.44
CA ALA A 40 4.74 8.78 1.67
C ALA A 40 5.62 8.75 0.41
N MET A 41 6.59 7.83 0.35
CA MET A 41 7.56 7.79 -0.76
C MET A 41 6.92 7.20 -2.02
N GLU A 42 7.27 7.75 -3.17
CA GLU A 42 6.92 7.18 -4.46
C GLU A 42 7.49 5.76 -4.58
N GLY A 43 6.84 4.87 -5.29
CA GLY A 43 7.27 3.47 -5.39
C GLY A 43 6.90 2.58 -4.19
N VAL A 44 6.57 3.14 -3.02
CA VAL A 44 6.03 2.38 -1.87
C VAL A 44 4.51 2.29 -2.00
N ILE A 45 3.93 1.12 -1.75
CA ILE A 45 2.47 0.95 -1.63
C ILE A 45 2.05 1.35 -0.23
N SER A 46 1.33 2.46 -0.09
CA SER A 46 0.82 2.96 1.18
C SER A 46 -0.58 2.46 1.45
N VAL A 47 -0.80 1.86 2.61
CA VAL A 47 -2.05 1.19 2.96
C VAL A 47 -2.75 1.91 4.09
N ALA A 48 -3.97 2.35 3.84
CA ALA A 48 -4.87 2.92 4.84
C ALA A 48 -5.71 1.84 5.56
N ALA A 49 -6.25 2.21 6.73
CA ALA A 49 -7.18 1.36 7.45
C ALA A 49 -8.63 1.71 7.12
N SER A 50 -9.41 0.70 6.77
CA SER A 50 -10.87 0.78 6.69
C SER A 50 -11.54 0.09 7.87
N THR A 51 -12.80 0.45 8.11
CA THR A 51 -13.70 -0.31 8.98
C THR A 51 -14.10 -1.63 8.31
N ARG A 52 -14.74 -2.51 9.05
CA ARG A 52 -15.26 -3.77 8.51
C ARG A 52 -16.34 -3.57 7.42
N SER A 53 -17.05 -2.45 7.45
CA SER A 53 -18.06 -2.07 6.44
C SER A 53 -17.47 -1.34 5.23
N GLY A 54 -16.15 -1.17 5.16
CA GLY A 54 -15.46 -0.51 4.04
C GLY A 54 -15.37 1.02 4.15
N ASN A 55 -15.86 1.61 5.24
CA ASN A 55 -15.72 3.04 5.46
C ASN A 55 -14.31 3.40 5.97
N THR A 56 -13.93 4.64 5.86
CA THR A 56 -12.69 5.16 6.45
C THR A 56 -12.67 4.92 7.97
N TRP A 57 -11.60 4.32 8.49
CA TRP A 57 -11.37 4.27 9.92
C TRP A 57 -11.05 5.67 10.47
N ILE A 58 -11.60 6.00 11.67
CA ILE A 58 -11.54 7.37 12.21
C ILE A 58 -10.11 7.91 12.34
N ASP A 59 -9.16 7.05 12.74
CA ASP A 59 -7.76 7.42 12.92
C ASP A 59 -6.90 7.22 11.66
N ALA A 60 -7.46 6.80 10.51
CA ALA A 60 -6.69 6.68 9.28
C ALA A 60 -6.08 8.03 8.87
N SER A 61 -4.77 8.06 8.62
CA SER A 61 -4.08 9.27 8.15
C SER A 61 -4.55 9.68 6.77
N ARG A 62 -4.50 10.98 6.52
CA ARG A 62 -4.77 11.59 5.22
C ARG A 62 -3.48 11.69 4.40
N GLY A 63 -3.55 11.42 3.11
CA GLY A 63 -2.44 11.65 2.18
C GLY A 63 -2.45 13.06 1.60
N ALA A 64 -1.27 13.59 1.31
CA ALA A 64 -1.09 14.85 0.59
C ALA A 64 -0.94 14.61 -0.92
N ILE A 65 -1.25 15.62 -1.70
CA ILE A 65 -1.02 15.63 -3.16
C ILE A 65 0.45 15.90 -3.48
N GLU A 66 1.17 16.56 -2.58
CA GLU A 66 2.58 16.93 -2.76
C GLU A 66 3.47 16.20 -1.75
N PHE A 67 4.67 15.83 -2.20
CA PHE A 67 5.72 15.28 -1.36
C PHE A 67 7.08 15.84 -1.80
N GLU A 68 7.84 16.42 -0.87
CA GLU A 68 9.16 17.03 -1.12
C GLU A 68 9.16 18.08 -2.25
N GLY A 69 8.02 18.74 -2.49
CA GLY A 69 7.86 19.79 -3.51
C GLY A 69 7.46 19.26 -4.89
N GLU A 70 7.23 17.96 -5.02
CA GLU A 70 6.74 17.33 -6.24
C GLU A 70 5.28 16.91 -6.11
N THR A 71 4.50 17.13 -7.17
CA THR A 71 3.08 16.76 -7.21
C THR A 71 2.96 15.28 -7.59
N ARG A 72 2.27 14.52 -6.74
CA ARG A 72 1.96 13.12 -7.00
C ARG A 72 0.92 12.98 -8.10
N SER A 73 1.05 11.92 -8.89
CA SER A 73 0.09 11.54 -9.94
C SER A 73 -0.24 10.05 -9.83
N ASN A 74 -1.28 9.61 -10.55
CA ASN A 74 -1.60 8.18 -10.65
C ASN A 74 -0.41 7.38 -11.21
N PRO A 75 -0.15 6.19 -10.70
CA PRO A 75 -0.82 5.48 -9.60
C PRO A 75 -0.23 5.79 -8.21
N ASN A 76 0.47 6.90 -8.00
CA ASN A 76 1.26 7.21 -6.80
C ASN A 76 0.57 8.19 -5.82
N LEU A 77 -0.72 8.48 -6.00
CA LEU A 77 -1.48 9.24 -5.00
C LEU A 77 -1.59 8.45 -3.69
N LYS A 78 -1.54 9.15 -2.54
CA LYS A 78 -1.43 8.52 -1.21
C LYS A 78 -2.68 8.72 -0.35
N PRO A 79 -3.06 7.67 0.44
CA PRO A 79 -2.58 6.28 0.33
C PRO A 79 -3.00 5.65 -1.00
N GLU A 80 -2.40 4.57 -1.47
CA GLU A 80 -2.85 3.90 -2.70
C GLU A 80 -4.12 3.09 -2.47
N ILE A 81 -4.22 2.41 -1.34
CA ILE A 81 -5.30 1.43 -1.10
C ILE A 81 -5.69 1.39 0.36
N ALA A 82 -6.92 1.00 0.65
CA ALA A 82 -7.36 0.65 1.99
C ALA A 82 -7.66 -0.85 2.12
N ALA A 83 -7.45 -1.38 3.32
CA ALA A 83 -7.83 -2.73 3.68
C ALA A 83 -8.39 -2.76 5.11
N PRO A 84 -9.11 -3.82 5.52
CA PRO A 84 -9.65 -3.91 6.87
C PRO A 84 -8.58 -3.70 7.94
N GLY A 85 -8.79 -2.73 8.82
CA GLY A 85 -7.82 -2.35 9.85
C GLY A 85 -8.44 -1.97 11.18
N GLN A 86 -9.76 -2.07 11.33
CA GLN A 86 -10.43 -1.81 12.60
C GLN A 86 -10.94 -3.12 13.22
N ASP A 87 -10.61 -3.32 14.50
CA ASP A 87 -11.08 -4.44 15.33
C ASP A 87 -10.79 -5.82 14.71
N ILE A 88 -9.61 -5.97 14.13
CA ILE A 88 -9.15 -7.22 13.52
C ILE A 88 -8.65 -8.16 14.62
N ILE A 89 -9.27 -9.34 14.68
CA ILE A 89 -8.89 -10.40 15.61
C ILE A 89 -7.78 -11.25 15.00
N SER A 90 -6.69 -11.41 15.72
CA SER A 90 -5.55 -12.24 15.33
C SER A 90 -4.98 -13.00 16.51
N THR A 91 -4.05 -13.91 16.26
CA THR A 91 -3.31 -14.63 17.29
C THR A 91 -2.52 -13.66 18.15
N ASN A 92 -2.43 -13.97 19.44
CA ASN A 92 -1.72 -13.17 20.43
C ASN A 92 -0.51 -13.92 20.98
N ASN A 93 0.37 -13.21 21.68
CA ASN A 93 1.50 -13.83 22.38
C ASN A 93 0.98 -14.79 23.45
N PRO A 94 1.35 -16.09 23.42
CA PRO A 94 0.91 -17.08 24.40
C PRO A 94 1.23 -16.71 25.84
N GLY A 95 2.30 -15.92 26.07
CA GLY A 95 2.70 -15.45 27.40
C GLY A 95 1.73 -14.46 28.07
N LEU A 96 0.76 -13.92 27.31
CA LEU A 96 -0.26 -13.01 27.83
C LEU A 96 -1.54 -13.71 28.31
N GLY A 97 -1.60 -15.03 28.24
CA GLY A 97 -2.70 -15.83 28.80
C GLY A 97 -4.01 -15.80 27.98
N VAL A 98 -4.07 -15.05 26.88
CA VAL A 98 -5.19 -15.01 25.94
C VAL A 98 -4.70 -15.32 24.53
N PRO A 99 -5.31 -16.32 23.82
CA PRO A 99 -4.79 -16.79 22.54
C PRO A 99 -5.05 -15.83 21.36
N TYR A 100 -6.02 -14.94 21.50
CA TYR A 100 -6.41 -13.97 20.48
C TYR A 100 -6.53 -12.58 21.06
N ALA A 101 -6.23 -11.56 20.27
CA ALA A 101 -6.43 -10.17 20.60
C ALA A 101 -7.01 -9.41 19.41
N SER A 102 -7.77 -8.36 19.67
CA SER A 102 -8.21 -7.40 18.67
C SER A 102 -7.19 -6.26 18.55
N SER A 103 -6.92 -5.85 17.31
CA SER A 103 -6.05 -4.71 17.03
C SER A 103 -6.66 -3.84 15.94
N SER A 104 -6.39 -2.52 16.02
CA SER A 104 -6.79 -1.56 14.98
C SER A 104 -5.58 -0.73 14.54
N GLY A 105 -5.53 -0.43 13.23
CA GLY A 105 -4.48 0.40 12.64
C GLY A 105 -4.18 0.06 11.20
N SER A 106 -3.59 1.00 10.48
CA SER A 106 -3.09 0.80 9.12
C SER A 106 -2.00 -0.28 9.05
N SER A 107 -1.28 -0.53 10.17
CA SER A 107 -0.32 -1.65 10.27
C SER A 107 -0.99 -3.00 10.08
N VAL A 108 -2.23 -3.17 10.59
CA VAL A 108 -3.01 -4.40 10.40
C VAL A 108 -3.47 -4.53 8.95
N SER A 109 -3.95 -3.43 8.35
CA SER A 109 -4.35 -3.38 6.94
C SER A 109 -3.21 -3.73 6.00
N THR A 110 -1.99 -3.27 6.31
CA THR A 110 -0.78 -3.53 5.53
C THR A 110 -0.51 -5.03 5.34
N VAL A 111 -0.82 -5.85 6.35
CA VAL A 111 -0.63 -7.31 6.28
C VAL A 111 -1.50 -7.96 5.20
N PHE A 112 -2.75 -7.49 5.02
CA PHE A 112 -3.64 -8.02 3.97
C PHE A 112 -3.10 -7.69 2.58
N VAL A 113 -2.63 -6.47 2.36
CA VAL A 113 -2.07 -6.05 1.06
C VAL A 113 -0.75 -6.77 0.78
N THR A 114 0.11 -6.93 1.79
CA THR A 114 1.36 -7.69 1.66
C THR A 114 1.10 -9.15 1.33
N ALA A 115 0.11 -9.78 1.95
CA ALA A 115 -0.26 -11.16 1.66
C ALA A 115 -0.81 -11.31 0.22
N ALA A 116 -1.65 -10.38 -0.23
CA ALA A 116 -2.14 -10.37 -1.61
C ALA A 116 -0.99 -10.20 -2.62
N LEU A 117 -0.07 -9.27 -2.36
CA LEU A 117 1.13 -9.07 -3.20
C LEU A 117 2.00 -10.33 -3.25
N ALA A 118 2.20 -11.00 -2.13
CA ALA A 118 2.99 -12.24 -2.09
C ALA A 118 2.39 -13.34 -2.97
N LEU A 119 1.06 -13.49 -3.00
CA LEU A 119 0.36 -14.43 -3.88
C LEU A 119 0.49 -14.03 -5.36
N ILE A 120 0.43 -12.74 -5.68
CA ILE A 120 0.64 -12.23 -7.04
C ILE A 120 2.07 -12.50 -7.50
N LEU A 121 3.06 -12.28 -6.63
CA LEU A 121 4.47 -12.57 -6.94
C LEU A 121 4.75 -14.07 -7.07
N GLU A 122 4.02 -14.94 -6.37
CA GLU A 122 4.09 -16.37 -6.57
C GLU A 122 3.56 -16.78 -7.95
N ALA A 123 2.47 -16.14 -8.39
CA ALA A 123 1.82 -16.46 -9.66
C ALA A 123 2.52 -15.85 -10.89
N HIS A 124 3.05 -14.63 -10.77
CA HIS A 124 3.53 -13.80 -11.89
C HIS A 124 4.93 -13.21 -11.67
N GLY A 125 5.68 -13.72 -10.69
CA GLY A 125 6.99 -13.17 -10.34
C GLY A 125 8.03 -13.34 -11.46
N GLU A 126 7.97 -14.41 -12.24
CA GLU A 126 8.88 -14.65 -13.37
C GLU A 126 8.64 -13.62 -14.50
N GLU A 127 7.38 -13.35 -14.84
CA GLU A 127 7.02 -12.35 -15.85
C GLU A 127 7.37 -10.93 -15.39
N LEU A 128 7.11 -10.60 -14.12
CA LEU A 128 7.49 -9.31 -13.54
C LEU A 128 9.01 -9.12 -13.50
N GLU A 129 9.76 -10.18 -13.24
CA GLU A 129 11.23 -10.15 -13.30
C GLU A 129 11.73 -9.90 -14.74
N ILE A 130 11.10 -10.49 -15.75
CA ILE A 130 11.41 -10.22 -17.16
C ILE A 130 11.15 -8.74 -17.49
N VAL A 131 9.99 -8.20 -17.10
CA VAL A 131 9.68 -6.77 -17.28
C VAL A 131 10.71 -5.90 -16.57
N SER A 132 11.11 -6.27 -15.35
CA SER A 132 12.12 -5.54 -14.58
C SER A 132 13.49 -5.53 -15.29
N GLN A 133 13.91 -6.65 -15.87
CA GLN A 133 15.18 -6.75 -16.60
C GLN A 133 15.18 -6.04 -17.95
N GLU A 134 14.07 -6.08 -18.68
CA GLU A 134 13.97 -5.52 -20.03
C GLU A 134 13.62 -4.03 -20.03
N GLN A 135 12.77 -3.59 -19.10
CA GLN A 135 12.18 -2.24 -19.08
C GLN A 135 12.55 -1.43 -17.84
N GLY A 136 13.05 -2.09 -16.80
CA GLY A 136 13.45 -1.48 -15.54
C GLY A 136 12.52 -1.80 -14.37
N VAL A 137 13.08 -1.77 -13.16
CA VAL A 137 12.38 -2.11 -11.90
C VAL A 137 11.17 -1.20 -11.63
N ASP A 138 11.23 0.04 -12.09
CA ASP A 138 10.12 1.00 -11.92
C ASP A 138 8.91 0.61 -12.75
N VAL A 139 9.11 0.09 -13.97
CA VAL A 139 8.03 -0.37 -14.85
C VAL A 139 7.32 -1.58 -14.25
N ALA A 140 8.06 -2.57 -13.76
CA ALA A 140 7.47 -3.73 -13.09
C ALA A 140 6.66 -3.32 -11.84
N ARG A 141 7.15 -2.32 -11.08
CA ARG A 141 6.43 -1.75 -9.94
C ARG A 141 5.17 -1.02 -10.36
N GLU A 142 5.22 -0.28 -11.47
CA GLU A 142 4.07 0.44 -12.00
C GLU A 142 2.97 -0.50 -12.49
N VAL A 143 3.31 -1.64 -13.09
CA VAL A 143 2.35 -2.71 -13.42
C VAL A 143 1.58 -3.14 -12.17
N LEU A 144 2.27 -3.41 -11.06
CA LEU A 144 1.62 -3.78 -9.80
C LEU A 144 0.75 -2.66 -9.22
N LYS A 145 1.23 -1.43 -9.22
CA LYS A 145 0.49 -0.29 -8.65
C LYS A 145 -0.72 0.11 -9.49
N SER A 146 -0.59 0.09 -10.81
CA SER A 146 -1.71 0.34 -11.74
C SER A 146 -2.77 -0.75 -11.60
N GLY A 147 -2.37 -2.02 -11.56
CA GLY A 147 -3.29 -3.12 -11.31
C GLY A 147 -4.02 -3.02 -9.96
N LEU A 148 -3.32 -2.56 -8.91
CA LEU A 148 -3.93 -2.30 -7.61
C LEU A 148 -4.97 -1.17 -7.68
N MET A 149 -4.66 -0.07 -8.36
CA MET A 149 -5.55 1.06 -8.58
C MET A 149 -6.80 0.63 -9.36
N ASP A 150 -6.62 -0.02 -10.50
CA ASP A 150 -7.70 -0.37 -11.42
C ASP A 150 -8.67 -1.41 -10.85
N SER A 151 -8.17 -2.27 -9.97
CA SER A 151 -8.95 -3.34 -9.32
C SER A 151 -9.61 -2.93 -8.01
N ALA A 152 -9.25 -1.78 -7.45
CA ALA A 152 -9.77 -1.32 -6.17
C ALA A 152 -11.30 -1.17 -6.19
N LYS A 153 -11.95 -1.58 -5.10
CA LYS A 153 -13.41 -1.43 -4.96
C LYS A 153 -13.72 -0.09 -4.31
N SER A 154 -14.33 0.80 -5.08
CA SER A 154 -14.77 2.11 -4.61
C SER A 154 -16.13 2.46 -5.16
N ASP A 155 -16.98 3.10 -4.34
CA ASP A 155 -18.20 3.76 -4.78
C ASP A 155 -17.93 5.23 -5.18
N LEU A 156 -16.68 5.70 -5.03
CA LEU A 156 -16.23 7.05 -5.38
C LEU A 156 -15.52 7.03 -6.74
N GLU A 157 -15.70 8.08 -7.52
CA GLU A 157 -14.89 8.29 -8.72
C GLU A 157 -13.53 8.88 -8.30
N GLY A 158 -12.43 8.23 -8.72
CA GLY A 158 -11.07 8.69 -8.52
C GLY A 158 -10.47 8.27 -7.18
N HIS A 159 -9.60 9.12 -6.64
CA HIS A 159 -8.80 8.86 -5.45
C HIS A 159 -9.34 9.62 -4.24
N ASP A 160 -9.46 8.94 -3.11
CA ASP A 160 -9.79 9.52 -1.80
C ASP A 160 -8.51 9.62 -0.94
N ASP A 161 -8.32 10.75 -0.26
CA ASP A 161 -7.09 11.03 0.49
C ASP A 161 -6.93 10.19 1.79
N ARG A 162 -7.91 9.36 2.14
CA ARG A 162 -7.90 8.46 3.31
C ARG A 162 -8.17 6.99 2.99
N LEU A 163 -8.83 6.69 1.86
CA LEU A 163 -9.09 5.32 1.40
C LEU A 163 -8.27 4.93 0.16
N GLY A 164 -7.59 5.91 -0.45
CA GLY A 164 -6.86 5.68 -1.68
C GLY A 164 -7.79 5.51 -2.87
N TYR A 165 -7.44 4.61 -3.77
CA TYR A 165 -8.29 4.26 -4.91
C TYR A 165 -9.50 3.40 -4.49
N GLY A 166 -9.55 2.94 -3.24
CA GLY A 166 -10.66 2.16 -2.69
C GLY A 166 -10.20 1.02 -1.79
N LEU A 167 -11.03 -0.02 -1.68
CA LEU A 167 -10.75 -1.20 -0.87
C LEU A 167 -10.01 -2.26 -1.68
N LEU A 168 -9.07 -2.93 -1.03
CA LEU A 168 -8.33 -4.06 -1.61
C LEU A 168 -9.27 -5.11 -2.20
N ASN A 169 -9.05 -5.44 -3.47
CA ASN A 169 -9.64 -6.54 -4.19
C ASN A 169 -8.52 -7.46 -4.71
N ALA A 170 -8.04 -8.36 -3.87
CA ALA A 170 -6.87 -9.18 -4.18
C ALA A 170 -7.03 -10.01 -5.48
N PHE A 171 -8.21 -10.55 -5.72
CA PHE A 171 -8.50 -11.30 -6.95
C PHE A 171 -8.53 -10.40 -8.20
N GLY A 172 -9.13 -9.22 -8.08
CA GLY A 172 -9.13 -8.24 -9.17
C GLY A 172 -7.72 -7.72 -9.47
N TRP A 173 -6.91 -7.52 -8.42
CA TRP A 173 -5.51 -7.09 -8.56
C TRP A 173 -4.66 -8.12 -9.31
N GLU A 174 -4.74 -9.39 -8.91
CA GLU A 174 -4.06 -10.48 -9.61
C GLU A 174 -4.44 -10.52 -11.09
N ARG A 175 -5.74 -10.46 -11.40
CA ARG A 175 -6.22 -10.45 -12.79
C ARG A 175 -5.71 -9.25 -13.59
N SER A 176 -5.74 -8.05 -13.02
CA SER A 176 -5.26 -6.84 -13.69
C SER A 176 -3.77 -6.92 -13.99
N VAL A 177 -2.97 -7.48 -13.07
CA VAL A 177 -1.54 -7.73 -13.29
C VAL A 177 -1.34 -8.75 -14.42
N ALA A 178 -2.05 -9.89 -14.40
CA ALA A 178 -1.97 -10.91 -15.43
C ALA A 178 -2.30 -10.35 -16.85
N GLU A 179 -3.34 -9.51 -16.94
CA GLU A 179 -3.74 -8.86 -18.19
C GLU A 179 -2.69 -7.87 -18.71
N SER A 180 -1.93 -7.24 -17.83
CA SER A 180 -0.87 -6.27 -18.17
C SER A 180 0.44 -6.93 -18.61
N LEU A 181 0.62 -8.22 -18.32
CA LEU A 181 1.82 -9.00 -18.65
C LEU A 181 1.68 -9.81 -19.97
N THR A 182 0.50 -9.81 -20.58
CA THR A 182 0.20 -10.48 -21.86
C THR A 182 0.25 -9.55 -23.04
#